data_5a85dc16dd743e385cb7175b30bc4608
#
_entry.id   5a85dc16dd743e385cb7175b30bc4608
#
_cell.length_a   1.000
_cell.length_b   1.000
_cell.length_c   1.000
_cell.angle_alpha   90.00
_cell.angle_beta   90.00
_cell.angle_gamma   90.00
#
_symmetry.space_group_name_H-M   'P 1'
#
loop_
_entity.id
_entity.type
_entity.pdbx_description
1 polymer ?
#
loop_
_entity_poly.entity_id
_entity_poly.type
_entity_poly.pdbx_seq_one_letter_code
_entity_poly.pdbx_strand_id
1 'polypeptide(L)'
;MKLYGHATSPYVRKARIALREKNIRFEWAQEAPSDPGNRIASLNPLGKVPVLETDDGRVLFDSALIVEYVDGLGGERLIPEGPARLDVLLWHTLGSGIVDAVVARLIEMRRPENQQSKAFIARQEEKISRSVAWADQAEKGPAYLLGQRFSLADLGLGLALEYIDFRYPHDWRGKHPRLARWLAGISTRGSFAETIPPGMEKTLDAPH
;
A
#
# COMPACT_ATOMS: atom_id res chain seq x y z
N MET A 1 -3.94 13.41 -16.28
CA MET A 1 -2.92 12.45 -15.82
C MET A 1 -3.35 11.03 -16.15
N LYS A 2 -2.39 10.12 -16.37
CA LYS A 2 -2.66 8.70 -16.67
C LYS A 2 -1.82 7.80 -15.76
N LEU A 3 -2.49 6.92 -15.01
CA LEU A 3 -1.84 5.98 -14.09
C LEU A 3 -1.81 4.58 -14.71
N TYR A 4 -0.62 4.01 -14.84
CA TYR A 4 -0.39 2.67 -15.36
C TYR A 4 -0.12 1.69 -14.22
N GLY A 5 -0.72 0.51 -14.33
CA GLY A 5 -0.49 -0.57 -13.38
C GLY A 5 -1.61 -1.59 -13.35
N HIS A 6 -1.48 -2.61 -12.53
CA HIS A 6 -2.51 -3.64 -12.37
C HIS A 6 -3.18 -3.56 -10.98
N ALA A 7 -4.45 -3.93 -10.92
CA ALA A 7 -5.31 -3.70 -9.75
C ALA A 7 -4.86 -4.43 -8.48
N THR A 8 -4.12 -5.55 -8.60
CA THR A 8 -3.65 -6.34 -7.44
C THR A 8 -2.30 -5.88 -6.89
N SER A 9 -1.66 -4.86 -7.50
CA SER A 9 -0.41 -4.30 -6.99
C SER A 9 -0.65 -3.38 -5.80
N PRO A 10 -0.02 -3.59 -4.66
CA PRO A 10 -0.16 -2.70 -3.51
C PRO A 10 0.45 -1.32 -3.77
N TYR A 11 1.50 -1.24 -4.56
CA TYR A 11 2.15 0.03 -4.92
C TYR A 11 1.25 0.87 -5.84
N VAL A 12 0.55 0.23 -6.78
CA VAL A 12 -0.45 0.89 -7.62
C VAL A 12 -1.64 1.35 -6.78
N ARG A 13 -2.10 0.51 -5.86
CA ARG A 13 -3.21 0.85 -4.97
C ARG A 13 -2.86 2.06 -4.08
N LYS A 14 -1.60 2.17 -3.60
CA LYS A 14 -1.11 3.34 -2.87
C LYS A 14 -1.34 4.64 -3.67
N ALA A 15 -0.92 4.66 -4.93
CA ALA A 15 -1.10 5.82 -5.80
C ALA A 15 -2.60 6.11 -6.05
N ARG A 16 -3.42 5.07 -6.28
CA ARG A 16 -4.87 5.22 -6.47
C ARG A 16 -5.57 5.81 -5.24
N ILE A 17 -5.24 5.34 -4.05
CA ILE A 17 -5.78 5.88 -2.79
C ILE A 17 -5.39 7.36 -2.66
N ALA A 18 -4.11 7.71 -2.85
CA ALA A 18 -3.65 9.10 -2.75
C ALA A 18 -4.37 10.03 -3.75
N LEU A 19 -4.50 9.63 -5.01
CA LEU A 19 -5.23 10.38 -6.03
C LEU A 19 -6.69 10.62 -5.64
N ARG A 20 -7.36 9.61 -5.06
CA ARG A 20 -8.75 9.72 -4.58
C ARG A 20 -8.88 10.60 -3.36
N GLU A 21 -8.00 10.48 -2.37
CA GLU A 21 -7.99 11.35 -1.17
C GLU A 21 -7.79 12.83 -1.55
N LYS A 22 -7.05 13.09 -2.62
CA LYS A 22 -6.83 14.43 -3.17
C LYS A 22 -7.90 14.86 -4.17
N ASN A 23 -8.93 14.04 -4.45
CA ASN A 23 -9.96 14.27 -5.45
C ASN A 23 -9.39 14.58 -6.86
N ILE A 24 -8.26 13.98 -7.21
CA ILE A 24 -7.60 14.18 -8.49
C ILE A 24 -8.13 13.15 -9.50
N ARG A 25 -8.62 13.64 -10.63
CA ARG A 25 -9.06 12.79 -11.75
C ARG A 25 -7.85 12.26 -12.52
N PHE A 26 -7.90 10.98 -12.89
CA PHE A 26 -6.88 10.33 -13.70
C PHE A 26 -7.50 9.26 -14.61
N GLU A 27 -6.86 9.04 -15.74
CA GLU A 27 -7.14 7.89 -16.61
C GLU A 27 -6.46 6.64 -16.02
N TRP A 28 -7.16 5.53 -15.96
CA TRP A 28 -6.63 4.25 -15.50
C TRP A 28 -6.23 3.37 -16.68
N ALA A 29 -4.94 3.07 -16.84
CA ALA A 29 -4.40 2.13 -17.80
C ALA A 29 -4.01 0.84 -17.07
N GLN A 30 -4.86 -0.18 -17.20
CA GLN A 30 -4.58 -1.49 -16.59
C GLN A 30 -3.54 -2.23 -17.42
N GLU A 31 -2.30 -2.20 -16.98
CA GLU A 31 -1.17 -2.89 -17.60
C GLU A 31 -0.32 -3.55 -16.50
N ALA A 32 0.07 -4.81 -16.72
CA ALA A 32 1.07 -5.48 -15.88
C ALA A 32 2.40 -5.61 -16.62
N PRO A 33 3.55 -5.60 -15.92
CA PRO A 33 4.84 -5.79 -16.57
C PRO A 33 4.98 -7.13 -17.31
N SER A 34 4.16 -8.13 -16.95
CA SER A 34 4.10 -9.45 -17.59
C SER A 34 3.22 -9.50 -18.84
N ASP A 35 2.42 -8.46 -19.11
CA ASP A 35 1.48 -8.48 -20.23
C ASP A 35 2.24 -8.32 -21.55
N PRO A 36 1.91 -9.10 -22.57
CA PRO A 36 2.50 -8.91 -23.91
C PRO A 36 2.21 -7.49 -24.43
N GLY A 37 3.24 -6.81 -24.94
CA GLY A 37 3.12 -5.48 -25.52
C GLY A 37 2.86 -4.36 -24.52
N ASN A 38 3.03 -4.61 -23.18
CA ASN A 38 2.95 -3.55 -22.19
C ASN A 38 4.00 -2.45 -22.42
N ARG A 39 3.69 -1.24 -21.95
CA ARG A 39 4.57 -0.07 -22.09
C ARG A 39 5.41 0.21 -20.86
N ILE A 40 5.28 -0.60 -19.80
CA ILE A 40 5.87 -0.29 -18.50
C ILE A 40 7.37 -0.10 -18.59
N ALA A 41 8.09 -1.00 -19.27
CA ALA A 41 9.56 -0.91 -19.38
C ALA A 41 10.03 0.29 -20.20
N SER A 42 9.22 0.80 -21.15
CA SER A 42 9.52 2.00 -21.91
C SER A 42 9.28 3.29 -21.12
N LEU A 43 8.35 3.27 -20.15
CA LEU A 43 8.03 4.39 -19.29
C LEU A 43 8.87 4.41 -18.00
N ASN A 44 9.16 3.23 -17.47
CA ASN A 44 9.94 3.06 -16.25
C ASN A 44 11.07 2.05 -16.50
N PRO A 45 12.33 2.48 -16.54
CA PRO A 45 13.46 1.58 -16.81
C PRO A 45 13.62 0.46 -15.77
N LEU A 46 12.99 0.57 -14.59
CA LEU A 46 12.95 -0.49 -13.59
C LEU A 46 11.95 -1.61 -13.93
N GLY A 47 11.12 -1.43 -14.98
CA GLY A 47 10.09 -2.39 -15.37
C GLY A 47 9.01 -2.61 -14.29
N LYS A 48 8.74 -1.61 -13.45
CA LYS A 48 7.83 -1.72 -12.30
C LYS A 48 6.64 -0.77 -12.41
N VAL A 49 5.54 -1.15 -11.77
CA VAL A 49 4.34 -0.33 -11.58
C VAL A 49 4.22 0.13 -10.14
N PRO A 50 3.57 1.29 -9.85
CA PRO A 50 2.88 2.20 -10.78
C PRO A 50 3.83 3.07 -11.61
N VAL A 51 3.28 3.58 -12.71
CA VAL A 51 3.84 4.72 -13.44
C VAL A 51 2.74 5.76 -13.59
N LEU A 52 3.04 7.03 -13.34
CA LEU A 52 2.13 8.16 -13.54
C LEU A 52 2.68 9.07 -14.65
N GLU A 53 1.92 9.23 -15.71
CA GLU A 53 2.13 10.26 -16.73
C GLU A 53 1.29 11.49 -16.36
N THR A 54 1.96 12.61 -16.14
CA THR A 54 1.33 13.87 -15.74
C THR A 54 0.78 14.63 -16.93
N ASP A 55 -0.06 15.63 -16.71
CA ASP A 55 -0.66 16.44 -17.81
C ASP A 55 0.38 17.29 -18.53
N ASP A 56 1.51 17.61 -17.88
CA ASP A 56 2.67 18.30 -18.49
C ASP A 56 3.69 17.34 -19.13
N GLY A 57 3.33 16.04 -19.25
CA GLY A 57 4.11 15.03 -19.97
C GLY A 57 5.27 14.41 -19.19
N ARG A 58 5.41 14.69 -17.88
CA ARG A 58 6.40 13.99 -17.05
C ARG A 58 5.95 12.57 -16.77
N VAL A 59 6.93 11.67 -16.67
CA VAL A 59 6.71 10.28 -16.25
C VAL A 59 7.33 10.09 -14.87
N LEU A 60 6.49 9.75 -13.89
CA LEU A 60 6.87 9.55 -12.49
C LEU A 60 6.76 8.09 -12.08
N PHE A 61 7.71 7.60 -11.36
CA PHE A 61 7.83 6.33 -10.65
C PHE A 61 8.85 6.52 -9.51
N ASP A 62 8.81 5.86 -8.33
CA ASP A 62 7.84 4.84 -7.93
C ASP A 62 6.61 5.43 -7.20
N SER A 63 5.89 4.56 -6.48
CA SER A 63 4.67 4.96 -5.75
C SER A 63 4.90 6.03 -4.68
N ALA A 64 6.07 6.08 -4.05
CA ALA A 64 6.39 7.10 -3.04
C ALA A 64 6.53 8.48 -3.68
N LEU A 65 7.27 8.58 -4.79
CA LEU A 65 7.41 9.83 -5.55
C LEU A 65 6.06 10.27 -6.13
N ILE A 66 5.27 9.34 -6.65
CA ILE A 66 3.93 9.65 -7.18
C ILE A 66 3.05 10.24 -6.07
N VAL A 67 3.04 9.66 -4.87
CA VAL A 67 2.27 10.18 -3.74
C VAL A 67 2.75 11.58 -3.33
N GLU A 68 4.06 11.81 -3.27
CA GLU A 68 4.61 13.12 -2.94
C GLU A 68 4.23 14.18 -3.98
N TYR A 69 4.31 13.85 -5.27
CA TYR A 69 3.85 14.72 -6.34
C TYR A 69 2.36 15.05 -6.22
N VAL A 70 1.52 14.03 -6.07
CA VAL A 70 0.06 14.14 -5.93
C VAL A 70 -0.30 14.99 -4.71
N ASP A 71 0.40 14.81 -3.58
CA ASP A 71 0.19 15.59 -2.36
C ASP A 71 0.50 17.09 -2.57
N GLY A 72 1.45 17.41 -3.45
CA GLY A 72 1.82 18.77 -3.82
C GLY A 72 0.81 19.50 -4.71
N LEU A 73 -0.14 18.80 -5.34
CA LEU A 73 -1.09 19.41 -6.30
C LEU A 73 -2.25 20.20 -5.69
N GLY A 74 -2.20 20.48 -4.39
CA GLY A 74 -3.20 21.29 -3.68
C GLY A 74 -4.15 20.46 -2.82
N GLY A 75 -5.13 21.11 -2.22
CA GLY A 75 -6.04 20.51 -1.25
C GLY A 75 -5.36 20.20 0.08
N GLU A 76 -6.03 19.42 0.92
CA GLU A 76 -5.49 18.99 2.22
C GLU A 76 -4.27 18.10 2.06
N ARG A 77 -3.22 18.36 2.82
CA ARG A 77 -1.95 17.62 2.73
C ARG A 77 -2.06 16.26 3.43
N LEU A 78 -1.68 15.20 2.73
CA LEU A 78 -1.45 13.88 3.32
C LEU A 78 -0.12 13.82 4.08
N ILE A 79 0.83 14.67 3.66
CA ILE A 79 2.15 14.81 4.29
C ILE A 79 2.22 16.21 4.87
N PRO A 80 2.10 16.38 6.19
CA PRO A 80 2.15 17.71 6.82
C PRO A 80 3.53 18.35 6.65
N GLU A 81 3.58 19.65 6.83
CA GLU A 81 4.84 20.39 6.95
C GLU A 81 5.34 20.43 8.40
N GLY A 82 6.59 20.82 8.59
CA GLY A 82 7.19 20.96 9.90
C GLY A 82 7.47 19.63 10.63
N PRO A 83 7.52 19.64 11.96
CA PRO A 83 7.96 18.49 12.76
C PRO A 83 7.13 17.20 12.55
N ALA A 84 5.83 17.35 12.36
CA ALA A 84 4.92 16.19 12.18
C ALA A 84 5.21 15.40 10.87
N ARG A 85 5.91 16.00 9.90
CA ARG A 85 6.29 15.35 8.66
C ARG A 85 7.09 14.07 8.90
N LEU A 86 8.05 14.11 9.82
CA LEU A 86 8.93 12.98 10.08
C LEU A 86 8.14 11.78 10.64
N ASP A 87 7.21 12.02 11.55
CA ASP A 87 6.38 10.95 12.13
C ASP A 87 5.49 10.31 11.06
N VAL A 88 4.86 11.12 10.19
CA VAL A 88 4.04 10.60 9.08
C VAL A 88 4.88 9.75 8.12
N LEU A 89 6.08 10.20 7.78
CA LEU A 89 6.98 9.46 6.90
C LEU A 89 7.50 8.18 7.55
N LEU A 90 7.72 8.16 8.87
CA LEU A 90 8.10 6.96 9.61
C LEU A 90 7.03 5.87 9.50
N TRP A 91 5.77 6.21 9.75
CA TRP A 91 4.65 5.30 9.61
C TRP A 91 4.47 4.81 8.16
N HIS A 92 4.60 5.71 7.19
CA HIS A 92 4.57 5.34 5.78
C HIS A 92 5.71 4.38 5.40
N THR A 93 6.90 4.60 5.94
CA THR A 93 8.06 3.72 5.73
C THR A 93 7.82 2.34 6.34
N LEU A 94 7.23 2.27 7.54
CA LEU A 94 6.83 1.01 8.16
C LEU A 94 5.85 0.24 7.27
N GLY A 95 4.76 0.90 6.83
CA GLY A 95 3.77 0.31 5.94
C GLY A 95 4.39 -0.19 4.63
N SER A 96 5.28 0.61 4.02
CA SER A 96 6.01 0.19 2.79
C SER A 96 6.89 -1.03 3.04
N GLY A 97 7.61 -1.07 4.16
CA GLY A 97 8.44 -2.22 4.53
C GLY A 97 7.64 -3.51 4.79
N ILE A 98 6.42 -3.38 5.34
CA ILE A 98 5.49 -4.51 5.47
C ILE A 98 5.07 -5.01 4.08
N VAL A 99 4.64 -4.11 3.19
CA VAL A 99 4.27 -4.45 1.81
C VAL A 99 5.42 -5.15 1.10
N ASP A 100 6.64 -4.64 1.20
CA ASP A 100 7.83 -5.24 0.58
C ASP A 100 8.08 -6.65 1.10
N ALA A 101 7.93 -6.88 2.40
CA ALA A 101 8.08 -8.20 3.00
C ALA A 101 7.01 -9.18 2.51
N VAL A 102 5.74 -8.75 2.41
CA VAL A 102 4.64 -9.58 1.88
C VAL A 102 4.87 -9.91 0.41
N VAL A 103 5.29 -8.94 -0.41
CA VAL A 103 5.61 -9.14 -1.83
C VAL A 103 6.78 -10.11 -1.99
N ALA A 104 7.86 -9.93 -1.23
CA ALA A 104 9.03 -10.79 -1.28
C ALA A 104 8.67 -12.24 -0.90
N ARG A 105 7.86 -12.41 0.18
CA ARG A 105 7.31 -13.72 0.56
C ARG A 105 6.48 -14.34 -0.57
N LEU A 106 5.56 -13.58 -1.15
CA LEU A 106 4.68 -14.04 -2.21
C LEU A 106 5.45 -14.50 -3.45
N ILE A 107 6.48 -13.75 -3.86
CA ILE A 107 7.32 -14.11 -5.00
C ILE A 107 8.05 -15.42 -4.72
N GLU A 108 8.62 -15.61 -3.54
CA GLU A 108 9.31 -16.84 -3.17
C GLU A 108 8.35 -18.04 -3.12
N MET A 109 7.13 -17.85 -2.58
CA MET A 109 6.08 -18.89 -2.54
C MET A 109 5.54 -19.31 -3.92
N ARG A 110 5.75 -18.48 -4.95
CA ARG A 110 5.36 -18.81 -6.34
C ARG A 110 6.39 -19.66 -7.07
N ARG A 111 7.59 -19.81 -6.52
CA ARG A 111 8.59 -20.71 -7.08
C ARG A 111 8.17 -22.16 -6.89
N PRO A 112 8.67 -23.11 -7.70
CA PRO A 112 8.51 -24.53 -7.44
C PRO A 112 8.92 -24.88 -6.00
N GLU A 113 8.17 -25.72 -5.31
CA GLU A 113 8.36 -25.99 -3.87
C GLU A 113 9.80 -26.42 -3.52
N ASN A 114 10.40 -27.24 -4.38
CA ASN A 114 11.80 -27.69 -4.23
C ASN A 114 12.84 -26.59 -4.44
N GLN A 115 12.44 -25.39 -4.89
CA GLN A 115 13.31 -24.23 -5.09
C GLN A 115 13.01 -23.10 -4.09
N GLN A 116 12.02 -23.27 -3.21
CA GLN A 116 11.67 -22.28 -2.21
C GLN A 116 12.66 -22.28 -1.04
N SER A 117 13.11 -21.11 -0.64
CA SER A 117 13.90 -20.93 0.56
C SER A 117 13.00 -20.77 1.79
N LYS A 118 12.77 -21.82 2.54
CA LYS A 118 12.00 -21.78 3.80
C LYS A 118 12.57 -20.75 4.79
N ALA A 119 13.88 -20.64 4.86
CA ALA A 119 14.53 -19.65 5.73
C ALA A 119 14.29 -18.20 5.27
N PHE A 120 14.21 -17.95 3.96
CA PHE A 120 13.86 -16.62 3.43
C PHE A 120 12.40 -16.28 3.74
N ILE A 121 11.48 -17.23 3.51
CA ILE A 121 10.05 -17.06 3.81
C ILE A 121 9.87 -16.74 5.30
N ALA A 122 10.44 -17.53 6.19
CA ALA A 122 10.36 -17.32 7.64
C ALA A 122 10.88 -15.93 8.06
N ARG A 123 11.97 -15.45 7.47
CA ARG A 123 12.49 -14.10 7.74
C ARG A 123 11.51 -12.99 7.30
N GLN A 124 10.78 -13.15 6.19
CA GLN A 124 9.77 -12.17 5.79
C GLN A 124 8.58 -12.19 6.75
N GLU A 125 8.12 -13.37 7.12
CA GLU A 125 7.02 -13.55 8.09
C GLU A 125 7.35 -12.95 9.45
N GLU A 126 8.58 -13.14 9.93
CA GLU A 126 9.08 -12.51 11.16
C GLU A 126 9.12 -10.99 11.07
N LYS A 127 9.58 -10.42 9.95
CA LYS A 127 9.53 -8.95 9.73
C LYS A 127 8.10 -8.44 9.80
N ILE A 128 7.16 -9.10 9.12
CA ILE A 128 5.74 -8.73 9.12
C ILE A 128 5.22 -8.75 10.57
N SER A 129 5.42 -9.84 11.28
CA SER A 129 4.94 -10.01 12.66
C SER A 129 5.49 -8.92 13.61
N ARG A 130 6.80 -8.66 13.58
CA ARG A 130 7.41 -7.60 14.40
C ARG A 130 6.89 -6.21 14.06
N SER A 131 6.69 -5.94 12.77
CA SER A 131 6.20 -4.64 12.31
C SER A 131 4.75 -4.40 12.72
N VAL A 132 3.89 -5.42 12.63
CA VAL A 132 2.50 -5.35 13.10
C VAL A 132 2.45 -5.15 14.62
N ALA A 133 3.26 -5.90 15.38
CA ALA A 133 3.34 -5.75 16.83
C ALA A 133 3.83 -4.36 17.25
N TRP A 134 4.82 -3.81 16.54
CA TRP A 134 5.30 -2.44 16.78
C TRP A 134 4.18 -1.43 16.48
N ALA A 135 3.46 -1.58 15.37
CA ALA A 135 2.35 -0.70 15.01
C ALA A 135 1.23 -0.71 16.07
N ASP A 136 0.86 -1.88 16.59
CA ASP A 136 -0.15 -2.03 17.65
C ASP A 136 0.26 -1.34 18.95
N GLN A 137 1.54 -1.39 19.32
CA GLN A 137 2.07 -0.73 20.50
C GLN A 137 2.18 0.79 20.34
N ALA A 138 2.52 1.26 19.14
CA ALA A 138 2.76 2.67 18.84
C ALA A 138 1.49 3.43 18.42
N GLU A 139 0.39 2.72 18.11
CA GLU A 139 -0.89 3.32 17.72
C GLU A 139 -1.41 4.23 18.85
N LYS A 140 -1.71 5.49 18.50
CA LYS A 140 -2.01 6.54 19.48
C LYS A 140 -3.39 7.15 19.36
N GLY A 141 -4.04 7.04 18.19
CA GLY A 141 -5.30 7.72 17.91
C GLY A 141 -6.47 6.77 17.70
N PRO A 142 -7.68 7.15 18.16
CA PRO A 142 -8.86 6.30 17.97
C PRO A 142 -9.34 6.24 16.52
N ALA A 143 -9.08 7.29 15.72
CA ALA A 143 -9.52 7.39 14.33
C ALA A 143 -8.34 7.37 13.34
N TYR A 144 -7.26 8.08 13.65
CA TYR A 144 -6.07 8.18 12.82
C TYR A 144 -4.81 7.96 13.67
N LEU A 145 -3.75 7.46 13.05
CA LEU A 145 -2.47 7.15 13.74
C LEU A 145 -1.85 8.40 14.36
N LEU A 146 -1.93 9.52 13.65
CA LEU A 146 -1.33 10.78 14.05
C LEU A 146 -2.34 11.94 13.90
N GLY A 147 -2.63 12.61 15.00
CA GLY A 147 -3.47 13.80 15.00
C GLY A 147 -4.96 13.52 14.75
N GLN A 148 -5.63 14.48 14.10
CA GLN A 148 -7.09 14.49 13.93
C GLN A 148 -7.54 14.24 12.48
N ARG A 149 -6.60 13.96 11.58
CA ARG A 149 -6.87 13.87 10.14
C ARG A 149 -6.16 12.69 9.52
N PHE A 150 -6.78 12.16 8.46
CA PHE A 150 -6.16 11.14 7.63
C PHE A 150 -4.88 11.67 6.98
N SER A 151 -3.85 10.87 7.00
CA SER A 151 -2.51 11.21 6.49
C SER A 151 -1.88 10.05 5.70
N LEU A 152 -0.70 10.29 5.15
CA LEU A 152 0.08 9.23 4.50
C LEU A 152 0.49 8.11 5.49
N ALA A 153 0.51 8.38 6.81
CA ALA A 153 0.70 7.35 7.82
C ALA A 153 -0.41 6.32 7.79
N ASP A 154 -1.67 6.79 7.80
CA ASP A 154 -2.86 5.94 7.77
C ASP A 154 -2.99 5.19 6.45
N LEU A 155 -2.72 5.88 5.33
CA LEU A 155 -2.69 5.26 4.01
C LEU A 155 -1.66 4.12 3.97
N GLY A 156 -0.45 4.37 4.42
CA GLY A 156 0.66 3.42 4.36
C GLY A 156 0.39 2.16 5.19
N LEU A 157 -0.01 2.33 6.46
CA LEU A 157 -0.27 1.20 7.34
C LEU A 157 -1.57 0.49 6.97
N GLY A 158 -2.65 1.20 6.68
CA GLY A 158 -3.93 0.61 6.31
C GLY A 158 -3.83 -0.27 5.06
N LEU A 159 -3.19 0.25 4.00
CA LEU A 159 -2.89 -0.51 2.80
C LEU A 159 -2.05 -1.78 3.11
N ALA A 160 -1.04 -1.66 3.97
CA ALA A 160 -0.15 -2.77 4.28
C ALA A 160 -0.88 -3.90 5.03
N LEU A 161 -1.72 -3.57 5.99
CA LEU A 161 -2.50 -4.54 6.75
C LEU A 161 -3.53 -5.25 5.87
N GLU A 162 -4.25 -4.53 5.01
CA GLU A 162 -5.14 -5.14 4.03
C GLU A 162 -4.38 -6.01 3.02
N TYR A 163 -3.15 -5.65 2.67
CA TYR A 163 -2.33 -6.47 1.78
C TYR A 163 -1.83 -7.75 2.44
N ILE A 164 -1.60 -7.73 3.77
CA ILE A 164 -1.38 -8.95 4.56
C ILE A 164 -2.59 -9.87 4.44
N ASP A 165 -3.80 -9.37 4.72
CA ASP A 165 -5.03 -10.16 4.61
C ASP A 165 -5.19 -10.80 3.24
N PHE A 166 -4.85 -10.05 2.18
CA PHE A 166 -4.98 -10.51 0.80
C PHE A 166 -3.95 -11.58 0.38
N ARG A 167 -2.71 -11.50 0.88
CA ARG A 167 -1.57 -12.29 0.34
C ARG A 167 -0.89 -13.21 1.35
N TYR A 168 -1.12 -12.95 2.61
CA TYR A 168 -0.56 -13.74 3.71
C TYR A 168 -1.57 -13.87 4.84
N PRO A 169 -2.69 -14.59 4.60
CA PRO A 169 -3.71 -14.79 5.62
C PRO A 169 -3.14 -15.55 6.81
N HIS A 170 -3.16 -14.91 7.98
CA HIS A 170 -2.82 -15.47 9.28
C HIS A 170 -3.48 -14.65 10.36
N ASP A 171 -3.62 -15.19 11.56
CA ASP A 171 -4.33 -14.52 12.67
C ASP A 171 -3.50 -13.39 13.31
N TRP A 172 -3.28 -12.30 12.57
CA TRP A 172 -2.75 -11.07 13.14
C TRP A 172 -3.83 -10.26 13.85
N ARG A 173 -5.08 -10.33 13.39
CA ARG A 173 -6.21 -9.57 13.94
C ARG A 173 -6.56 -10.00 15.35
N GLY A 174 -6.61 -11.29 15.63
CA GLY A 174 -6.83 -11.83 16.97
C GLY A 174 -5.72 -11.47 17.95
N LYS A 175 -4.47 -11.40 17.47
CA LYS A 175 -3.32 -10.98 18.28
C LYS A 175 -3.25 -9.47 18.54
N HIS A 176 -3.82 -8.65 17.65
CA HIS A 176 -3.75 -7.18 17.68
C HIS A 176 -5.15 -6.54 17.49
N PRO A 177 -6.11 -6.78 18.42
CA PRO A 177 -7.50 -6.38 18.24
C PRO A 177 -7.72 -4.86 18.19
N ARG A 178 -6.83 -4.06 18.78
CA ARG A 178 -6.90 -2.58 18.69
C ARG A 178 -6.60 -2.13 17.27
N LEU A 179 -5.50 -2.62 16.72
CA LEU A 179 -5.08 -2.32 15.35
C LEU A 179 -6.10 -2.82 14.32
N ALA A 180 -6.73 -3.97 14.58
CA ALA A 180 -7.81 -4.50 13.74
C ALA A 180 -9.05 -3.58 13.73
N ARG A 181 -9.45 -3.04 14.88
CA ARG A 181 -10.55 -2.05 14.96
C ARG A 181 -10.21 -0.75 14.26
N TRP A 182 -8.98 -0.25 14.43
CA TRP A 182 -8.51 0.94 13.72
C TRP A 182 -8.57 0.73 12.20
N LEU A 183 -8.05 -0.41 11.71
CA LEU A 183 -8.10 -0.74 10.28
C LEU A 183 -9.53 -0.81 9.75
N ALA A 184 -10.47 -1.39 10.51
CA ALA A 184 -11.87 -1.45 10.11
C ALA A 184 -12.44 -0.06 9.83
N GLY A 185 -12.09 0.95 10.65
CA GLY A 185 -12.47 2.34 10.42
C GLY A 185 -11.82 2.94 9.16
N ILE A 186 -10.54 2.67 8.92
CA ILE A 186 -9.82 3.14 7.72
C ILE A 186 -10.39 2.50 6.45
N SER A 187 -10.71 1.22 6.48
CA SER A 187 -11.21 0.47 5.32
C SER A 187 -12.58 0.96 4.82
N THR A 188 -13.37 1.66 5.65
CA THR A 188 -14.65 2.25 5.23
C THR A 188 -14.50 3.51 4.39
N ARG A 189 -13.30 4.09 4.29
CA ARG A 189 -13.07 5.28 3.45
C ARG A 189 -13.29 4.94 1.98
N GLY A 190 -13.96 5.83 1.24
CA GLY A 190 -14.22 5.65 -0.19
C GLY A 190 -12.96 5.33 -1.00
N SER A 191 -11.82 5.98 -0.67
CA SER A 191 -10.55 5.74 -1.33
C SER A 191 -10.03 4.29 -1.16
N PHE A 192 -10.28 3.66 -0.01
CA PHE A 192 -9.96 2.26 0.26
C PHE A 192 -10.97 1.32 -0.39
N ALA A 193 -12.26 1.54 -0.14
CA ALA A 193 -13.35 0.69 -0.63
C ALA A 193 -13.38 0.57 -2.17
N GLU A 194 -13.22 1.70 -2.89
CA GLU A 194 -13.22 1.73 -4.35
C GLU A 194 -11.91 1.25 -5.00
N THR A 195 -10.89 0.96 -4.23
CA THR A 195 -9.61 0.46 -4.72
C THR A 195 -9.29 -0.96 -4.29
N ILE A 196 -10.25 -1.66 -3.67
CA ILE A 196 -10.08 -3.07 -3.28
C ILE A 196 -9.60 -3.89 -4.47
N PRO A 197 -8.54 -4.69 -4.33
CA PRO A 197 -8.05 -5.56 -5.39
C PRO A 197 -9.07 -6.67 -5.71
N PRO A 198 -9.23 -7.05 -6.98
CA PRO A 198 -10.07 -8.19 -7.34
C PRO A 198 -9.66 -9.46 -6.58
N GLY A 199 -10.61 -10.12 -5.95
CA GLY A 199 -10.42 -11.35 -5.15
C GLY A 199 -10.10 -11.11 -3.67
N MET A 200 -9.88 -9.86 -3.26
CA MET A 200 -9.70 -9.51 -1.84
C MET A 200 -11.04 -9.44 -1.10
N GLU A 201 -12.13 -9.16 -1.80
CA GLU A 201 -13.49 -9.10 -1.23
C GLU A 201 -13.84 -10.38 -0.47
N LYS A 202 -13.46 -11.54 -1.03
CA LYS A 202 -13.70 -12.86 -0.42
C LYS A 202 -12.92 -13.10 0.87
N THR A 203 -11.84 -12.36 1.07
CA THR A 203 -10.97 -12.51 2.25
C THR A 203 -11.49 -11.67 3.41
N LEU A 204 -12.13 -10.54 3.11
CA LEU A 204 -12.71 -9.64 4.11
C LEU A 204 -14.01 -10.20 4.73
N ASP A 205 -14.75 -10.99 3.96
CA ASP A 205 -16.03 -11.61 4.38
C ASP A 205 -15.84 -12.98 5.08
N ALA A 206 -14.62 -13.51 5.13
CA ALA A 206 -14.34 -14.77 5.81
C ALA A 206 -14.43 -14.58 7.35
N PRO A 207 -15.17 -15.41 8.09
CA PRO A 207 -15.17 -15.37 9.54
C PRO A 207 -13.75 -15.70 10.04
N HIS A 208 -13.22 -14.87 10.92
CA HIS A 208 -11.92 -15.01 11.58
C HIS A 208 -12.02 -15.79 12.86
#